data_1e4a6e04ade47c05d7857d0f5fe808a5
#
_entry.id   1e4a6e04ade47c05d7857d0f5fe808a5
#
_cell.length_a   1.000
_cell.length_b   1.000
_cell.length_c   1.000
_cell.angle_alpha   90.00
_cell.angle_beta   90.00
_cell.angle_gamma   90.00
#
_symmetry.space_group_name_H-M   'P 1'
#
loop_
_entity.id
_entity.type
_entity.pdbx_description
1 polymer ?
#
loop_
_entity_poly.entity_id
_entity_poly.type
_entity_poly.pdbx_seq_one_letter_code
_entity_poly.pdbx_strand_id
1 'polypeptide(L)'
;MASHKLICRDRFRTIASRLRRGGRREDRKRPPVQLETMMKRLPKGVAIAAMTMPGIALGQTQPTPVQQLPVSPAAPVDQQGIVPAPGAAPAGSYPEAALGYGAKAGPRFYLARWAEDWSFLRDRSKRTGPFDALKFIPFDEGGDIYLTLSDEQRLRHDTITSPGLRAGRDTNAILLRNVVGADMHIGKNFRAYGELASGVQEGGYFGAVTPVQRNDLLVQQLFAEVEGNVGGMNAGIRVGRQDFQDGPIQLVSIQENPNIRITFDGVRAYATGRRARIGVFDLHYTRLGLDAFDDPTDKSRRFSGVTGSVVVPTNAFGSSKLYVDPFFYYLRNRNQRWGATVAREERRFWGVRLWGDIGPINVDVSANHQSGTYNGRAVSAYQIFAAQTFALGKPTPTATRIGWRADFGSGGGAFGTGTLHNASQLFGTAPYFSYGIFVGPTNYLDVAPTVSFTPLKGVRVLTELAFVWRNDEHDAVYSGVGNAYAGTQNVAGHDVAQLGRLNAVWSATPNLS
;
A
#
# COMPACT_ATOMS: atom_id res chain seq x y z
N MET A 1 18.46 24.02 -41.39
CA MET A 1 17.29 23.13 -41.36
C MET A 1 17.67 21.84 -42.09
N ALA A 2 17.35 20.71 -41.54
CA ALA A 2 17.68 19.35 -41.95
C ALA A 2 19.13 18.90 -41.62
N SER A 3 19.24 18.07 -40.58
CA SER A 3 20.23 16.98 -40.39
C SER A 3 20.48 16.68 -38.91
N HIS A 4 19.50 16.08 -38.19
CA HIS A 4 19.78 15.44 -36.90
C HIS A 4 18.87 14.24 -36.57
N LYS A 5 18.34 13.55 -37.60
CA LYS A 5 17.41 12.40 -37.38
C LYS A 5 17.97 11.02 -37.77
N LEU A 6 19.27 10.88 -38.04
CA LEU A 6 19.77 9.61 -38.62
C LEU A 6 20.83 8.86 -37.78
N ILE A 7 21.25 9.35 -36.64
CA ILE A 7 22.36 8.71 -35.88
C ILE A 7 21.88 7.74 -34.78
N CYS A 8 20.63 7.76 -34.39
CA CYS A 8 20.14 6.89 -33.31
C CYS A 8 19.67 5.49 -33.74
N ARG A 9 19.48 5.26 -35.06
CA ARG A 9 18.99 3.96 -35.57
C ARG A 9 20.06 2.91 -35.80
N ASP A 10 21.30 3.29 -36.02
CA ASP A 10 22.37 2.35 -36.38
C ASP A 10 23.09 1.73 -35.17
N ARG A 11 23.08 2.34 -34.00
CA ARG A 11 23.71 1.74 -32.81
C ARG A 11 22.92 0.57 -32.21
N PHE A 12 21.62 0.51 -32.42
CA PHE A 12 20.81 -0.64 -31.96
C PHE A 12 20.98 -1.90 -32.82
N ARG A 13 21.32 -1.76 -34.11
CA ARG A 13 21.55 -2.90 -34.98
C ARG A 13 22.88 -3.61 -34.76
N THR A 14 23.88 -2.92 -34.27
CA THR A 14 25.24 -3.48 -34.07
C THR A 14 25.33 -4.34 -32.80
N ILE A 15 24.50 -4.10 -31.79
CA ILE A 15 24.43 -4.94 -30.58
C ILE A 15 23.63 -6.22 -30.83
N ALA A 16 22.61 -6.18 -31.66
CA ALA A 16 21.79 -7.35 -31.99
C ALA A 16 22.51 -8.39 -32.91
N SER A 17 23.52 -7.97 -33.68
CA SER A 17 24.23 -8.87 -34.59
C SER A 17 25.37 -9.67 -33.96
N ARG A 18 25.88 -9.28 -32.78
CA ARG A 18 26.93 -10.02 -32.05
C ARG A 18 26.42 -11.12 -31.13
N LEU A 19 25.12 -11.20 -30.85
CA LEU A 19 24.52 -12.21 -29.99
C LEU A 19 23.91 -13.42 -30.73
N ARG A 20 24.03 -13.48 -32.05
CA ARG A 20 23.46 -14.59 -32.88
C ARG A 20 24.40 -15.75 -33.14
N ARG A 21 25.56 -15.84 -32.55
CA ARG A 21 26.46 -17.00 -32.69
C ARG A 21 26.78 -17.61 -31.33
N GLY A 22 25.96 -18.56 -30.91
CA GLY A 22 26.22 -19.37 -29.72
C GLY A 22 25.03 -20.22 -29.31
N GLY A 23 24.97 -21.46 -29.77
CA GLY A 23 24.35 -22.59 -29.08
C GLY A 23 22.83 -22.73 -29.12
N ARG A 24 22.34 -23.60 -30.01
CA ARG A 24 21.06 -24.30 -29.84
C ARG A 24 21.07 -25.01 -28.48
N ARG A 25 20.31 -24.53 -27.50
CA ARG A 25 19.84 -25.32 -26.37
C ARG A 25 18.37 -25.62 -26.59
N GLU A 26 18.05 -26.91 -26.51
CA GLU A 26 16.70 -27.45 -26.57
C GLU A 26 15.78 -26.72 -25.57
N ASP A 27 14.68 -26.17 -26.11
CA ASP A 27 13.55 -25.66 -25.37
C ASP A 27 12.87 -26.82 -24.64
N ARG A 28 13.29 -27.13 -23.42
CA ARG A 28 12.47 -27.94 -22.52
C ARG A 28 11.26 -27.13 -22.13
N LYS A 29 10.14 -27.36 -22.82
CA LYS A 29 8.81 -26.92 -22.41
C LYS A 29 8.57 -27.36 -20.97
N ARG A 30 8.54 -26.43 -20.03
CA ARG A 30 8.07 -26.72 -18.68
C ARG A 30 6.58 -27.00 -18.76
N PRO A 31 6.06 -28.04 -18.08
CA PRO A 31 4.63 -28.30 -18.05
C PRO A 31 3.88 -27.16 -17.37
N PRO A 32 2.62 -26.90 -17.74
CA PRO A 32 1.80 -25.91 -17.07
C PRO A 32 1.65 -26.27 -15.60
N VAL A 33 1.70 -25.25 -14.75
CA VAL A 33 1.49 -25.37 -13.29
C VAL A 33 0.10 -25.95 -13.04
N GLN A 34 0.02 -27.11 -12.44
CA GLN A 34 -1.28 -27.75 -12.14
C GLN A 34 -1.80 -27.21 -10.81
N LEU A 35 -3.02 -26.66 -10.83
CA LEU A 35 -3.74 -26.16 -9.65
C LEU A 35 -3.85 -27.22 -8.55
N GLU A 36 -3.92 -28.49 -8.94
CA GLU A 36 -4.01 -29.64 -8.04
C GLU A 36 -2.77 -29.82 -7.14
N THR A 37 -1.58 -29.44 -7.63
CA THR A 37 -0.33 -29.49 -6.86
C THR A 37 -0.28 -28.40 -5.79
N MET A 38 -0.92 -27.26 -6.05
CA MET A 38 -1.02 -26.13 -5.11
C MET A 38 -1.90 -26.50 -3.91
N MET A 39 -3.02 -27.19 -4.13
CA MET A 39 -3.94 -27.61 -3.07
C MET A 39 -3.35 -28.66 -2.10
N LYS A 40 -2.36 -29.45 -2.54
CA LYS A 40 -1.71 -30.45 -1.69
C LYS A 40 -0.69 -29.88 -0.69
N ARG A 41 -0.32 -28.61 -0.83
CA ARG A 41 0.65 -27.92 0.03
C ARG A 41 0.03 -27.02 1.10
N LEU A 42 -1.31 -26.95 1.16
CA LEU A 42 -2.01 -26.21 2.22
C LEU A 42 -1.81 -26.92 3.57
N PRO A 43 -1.48 -26.21 4.64
CA PRO A 43 -1.43 -26.78 5.99
C PRO A 43 -2.78 -27.43 6.34
N LYS A 44 -2.76 -28.63 6.90
CA LYS A 44 -3.97 -29.42 7.22
C LYS A 44 -5.01 -28.70 8.09
N GLY A 45 -4.68 -27.57 8.71
CA GLY A 45 -5.58 -26.75 9.52
C GLY A 45 -6.37 -25.68 8.73
N VAL A 46 -5.98 -25.36 7.50
CA VAL A 46 -6.62 -24.31 6.68
C VAL A 46 -7.67 -24.90 5.72
N ALA A 47 -7.61 -26.21 5.48
CA ALA A 47 -8.50 -26.91 4.55
C ALA A 47 -9.98 -26.97 4.99
N ILE A 48 -10.31 -26.66 6.25
CA ILE A 48 -11.68 -26.78 6.78
C ILE A 48 -12.54 -25.57 6.38
N ALA A 49 -11.96 -24.40 6.11
CA ALA A 49 -12.73 -23.22 5.70
C ALA A 49 -13.08 -23.19 4.20
N ALA A 50 -12.41 -23.99 3.38
CA ALA A 50 -12.59 -23.99 1.92
C ALA A 50 -13.70 -24.96 1.41
N MET A 51 -14.28 -25.79 2.26
CA MET A 51 -15.19 -26.87 1.84
C MET A 51 -16.69 -26.58 2.01
N THR A 52 -17.11 -25.39 2.43
CA THR A 52 -18.55 -25.09 2.57
C THR A 52 -18.94 -23.84 1.77
N MET A 53 -18.89 -23.93 0.45
CA MET A 53 -19.70 -23.06 -0.39
C MET A 53 -20.95 -23.83 -0.82
N PRO A 54 -22.16 -23.51 -0.30
CA PRO A 54 -23.40 -23.97 -0.92
C PRO A 54 -23.61 -23.24 -2.25
N GLY A 55 -24.12 -23.97 -3.22
CA GLY A 55 -24.35 -23.50 -4.58
C GLY A 55 -25.09 -22.16 -4.66
N ILE A 56 -24.65 -21.34 -5.57
CA ILE A 56 -25.19 -20.02 -5.89
C ILE A 56 -26.61 -20.19 -6.47
N ALA A 57 -27.63 -19.91 -5.67
CA ALA A 57 -28.97 -19.65 -6.19
C ALA A 57 -28.99 -18.20 -6.72
N LEU A 58 -29.19 -18.04 -8.03
CA LEU A 58 -29.41 -16.75 -8.67
C LEU A 58 -30.77 -16.17 -8.24
N GLY A 59 -30.77 -15.46 -7.13
CA GLY A 59 -31.90 -14.64 -6.71
C GLY A 59 -31.73 -13.22 -7.25
N GLN A 60 -32.69 -12.78 -8.08
CA GLN A 60 -32.76 -11.38 -8.52
C GLN A 60 -33.02 -10.48 -7.32
N THR A 61 -32.05 -9.69 -6.91
CA THR A 61 -32.21 -8.58 -5.97
C THR A 61 -31.95 -7.26 -6.66
N GLN A 62 -32.77 -6.27 -6.34
CA GLN A 62 -32.75 -4.92 -6.88
C GLN A 62 -31.38 -4.24 -6.70
N PRO A 63 -30.97 -3.35 -7.61
CA PRO A 63 -29.64 -2.77 -7.59
C PRO A 63 -29.47 -1.79 -6.43
N THR A 64 -28.64 -2.15 -5.48
CA THR A 64 -28.11 -1.26 -4.45
C THR A 64 -27.15 -0.23 -5.09
N PRO A 65 -27.07 1.00 -4.57
CA PRO A 65 -26.19 2.03 -5.14
C PRO A 65 -24.75 1.54 -5.24
N VAL A 66 -24.12 1.82 -6.37
CA VAL A 66 -22.71 1.48 -6.63
C VAL A 66 -21.84 2.13 -5.60
N GLN A 67 -21.25 1.34 -4.75
CA GLN A 67 -20.29 1.78 -3.75
C GLN A 67 -18.86 1.70 -4.30
N GLN A 68 -18.02 2.55 -3.77
CA GLN A 68 -16.64 2.72 -4.23
C GLN A 68 -15.89 1.39 -4.28
N LEU A 69 -15.29 1.15 -5.41
CA LEU A 69 -14.47 -0.03 -5.67
C LEU A 69 -13.22 -0.05 -4.80
N PRO A 70 -12.72 -1.23 -4.40
CA PRO A 70 -11.38 -1.32 -3.83
C PRO A 70 -10.40 -0.78 -4.87
N VAL A 71 -9.69 0.25 -4.50
CA VAL A 71 -8.76 0.90 -5.39
C VAL A 71 -7.43 0.18 -5.25
N SER A 72 -6.87 -0.24 -6.38
CA SER A 72 -5.52 -0.77 -6.42
C SER A 72 -4.53 0.18 -5.77
N PRO A 73 -3.49 -0.31 -5.06
CA PRO A 73 -2.46 0.51 -4.42
C PRO A 73 -1.74 1.51 -5.34
N ALA A 74 -2.12 1.58 -6.57
CA ALA A 74 -1.48 2.42 -7.58
C ALA A 74 -2.23 3.68 -7.98
N ALA A 75 -3.44 3.89 -7.50
CA ALA A 75 -4.16 5.13 -7.79
C ALA A 75 -3.88 6.16 -6.68
N PRO A 76 -3.18 7.27 -6.96
CA PRO A 76 -2.68 8.16 -5.91
C PRO A 76 -3.78 8.79 -5.09
N VAL A 77 -4.94 9.03 -5.65
CA VAL A 77 -5.99 9.87 -5.07
C VAL A 77 -7.21 9.08 -4.64
N ASP A 78 -7.60 8.07 -5.39
CA ASP A 78 -8.79 7.27 -5.13
C ASP A 78 -8.61 6.26 -3.98
N GLN A 79 -7.39 5.96 -3.58
CA GLN A 79 -7.08 5.01 -2.50
C GLN A 79 -7.51 5.49 -1.12
N GLN A 80 -7.75 6.77 -0.95
CA GLN A 80 -7.91 7.35 0.38
C GLN A 80 -9.37 7.58 0.77
N GLY A 81 -10.32 7.16 -0.09
CA GLY A 81 -11.72 7.38 0.17
C GLY A 81 -12.05 8.88 0.37
N ILE A 82 -11.33 9.74 -0.33
CA ILE A 82 -11.38 11.19 -0.16
C ILE A 82 -12.71 11.76 -0.63
N VAL A 83 -13.44 11.05 -1.47
CA VAL A 83 -14.82 11.42 -1.82
C VAL A 83 -15.74 10.78 -0.78
N PRO A 84 -16.31 11.55 0.17
CA PRO A 84 -17.27 11.02 1.12
C PRO A 84 -18.46 10.43 0.36
N ALA A 85 -18.90 9.24 0.79
CA ALA A 85 -20.14 8.69 0.32
C ALA A 85 -21.30 9.71 0.58
N PRO A 86 -22.32 9.78 -0.27
CA PRO A 86 -23.52 10.55 0.02
C PRO A 86 -24.08 10.12 1.38
N GLY A 87 -24.17 11.04 2.33
CA GLY A 87 -24.51 10.75 3.73
C GLY A 87 -23.34 10.78 4.70
N ALA A 88 -22.13 11.10 4.21
CA ALA A 88 -20.99 11.32 5.07
C ALA A 88 -21.24 12.43 6.10
N ALA A 89 -20.57 12.24 7.21
CA ALA A 89 -20.61 13.05 8.42
C ALA A 89 -20.82 14.56 8.20
N PRO A 90 -21.51 15.27 9.10
CA PRO A 90 -21.78 16.71 9.00
C PRO A 90 -20.50 17.49 8.72
N ALA A 91 -20.62 18.62 7.99
CA ALA A 91 -19.50 19.52 7.75
C ALA A 91 -18.77 19.82 9.08
N GLY A 92 -17.46 19.51 9.14
CA GLY A 92 -16.64 19.68 10.33
C GLY A 92 -16.43 18.44 11.18
N SER A 93 -16.96 17.25 10.80
CA SER A 93 -16.53 15.98 11.38
C SER A 93 -15.28 15.45 10.67
N TYR A 94 -14.43 14.76 11.40
CA TYR A 94 -13.21 14.18 10.86
C TYR A 94 -13.57 12.94 10.01
N PRO A 95 -13.18 12.86 8.72
CA PRO A 95 -13.56 11.72 7.88
C PRO A 95 -12.74 10.48 8.24
N GLU A 96 -13.35 9.32 8.07
CA GLU A 96 -12.73 8.03 8.33
C GLU A 96 -11.39 7.85 7.58
N ALA A 97 -11.31 8.34 6.33
CA ALA A 97 -10.09 8.29 5.54
C ALA A 97 -8.87 8.96 6.22
N ALA A 98 -9.12 9.95 7.07
CA ALA A 98 -8.06 10.65 7.82
C ALA A 98 -7.67 9.95 9.13
N LEU A 99 -8.29 8.82 9.48
CA LEU A 99 -8.00 8.09 10.71
C LEU A 99 -6.86 7.09 10.60
N GLY A 100 -6.24 6.95 9.42
CA GLY A 100 -5.13 6.02 9.21
C GLY A 100 -5.56 4.56 9.08
N TYR A 101 -6.79 4.30 8.63
CA TYR A 101 -7.33 2.94 8.48
C TYR A 101 -6.97 2.28 7.13
N GLY A 102 -6.28 3.01 6.28
CA GLY A 102 -6.06 2.58 4.91
C GLY A 102 -7.30 2.79 4.02
N ALA A 103 -7.23 2.24 2.81
CA ALA A 103 -8.33 2.34 1.86
C ALA A 103 -9.50 1.42 2.23
N LYS A 104 -10.70 1.76 1.78
CA LYS A 104 -11.84 0.85 1.80
C LYS A 104 -11.70 -0.23 0.72
N ALA A 105 -11.98 -1.45 1.09
CA ALA A 105 -12.07 -2.59 0.17
C ALA A 105 -13.51 -2.83 -0.33
N GLY A 106 -14.47 -2.07 0.21
CA GLY A 106 -15.89 -2.12 -0.12
C GLY A 106 -16.68 -1.13 0.73
N PRO A 107 -18.02 -1.19 0.73
CA PRO A 107 -18.87 -0.22 1.42
C PRO A 107 -18.59 -0.05 2.90
N ARG A 108 -18.27 -1.17 3.56
CA ARG A 108 -17.99 -1.26 5.00
C ARG A 108 -16.72 -2.03 5.30
N PHE A 109 -16.05 -2.52 4.26
CA PHE A 109 -14.81 -3.28 4.36
C PHE A 109 -13.62 -2.34 4.23
N TYR A 110 -12.64 -2.52 5.11
CA TYR A 110 -11.38 -1.80 5.09
C TYR A 110 -10.23 -2.76 4.83
N LEU A 111 -9.14 -2.26 4.28
CA LEU A 111 -7.90 -3.02 4.22
C LEU A 111 -7.39 -3.33 5.64
N ALA A 112 -7.54 -2.38 6.57
CA ALA A 112 -7.40 -2.62 8.01
C ALA A 112 -8.73 -3.15 8.57
N ARG A 113 -8.93 -4.46 8.62
CA ARG A 113 -10.21 -5.09 9.00
C ARG A 113 -10.67 -4.71 10.39
N TRP A 114 -9.75 -4.44 11.31
CA TRP A 114 -10.07 -3.94 12.66
C TRP A 114 -10.77 -2.57 12.66
N ALA A 115 -10.76 -1.82 11.55
CA ALA A 115 -11.48 -0.55 11.44
C ALA A 115 -12.96 -0.71 11.04
N GLU A 116 -13.42 -1.93 10.81
CA GLU A 116 -14.81 -2.21 10.44
C GLU A 116 -15.72 -2.08 11.66
N ASP A 117 -16.81 -1.34 11.52
CA ASP A 117 -17.87 -1.24 12.54
C ASP A 117 -19.12 -2.01 12.10
N TRP A 118 -19.39 -3.10 12.79
CA TRP A 118 -20.54 -3.98 12.56
C TRP A 118 -21.54 -3.92 13.72
N SER A 119 -21.41 -3.02 14.67
CA SER A 119 -22.25 -2.89 15.87
C SER A 119 -23.73 -2.68 15.55
N PHE A 120 -24.05 -2.08 14.38
CA PHE A 120 -25.44 -1.90 13.92
C PHE A 120 -26.19 -3.22 13.67
N LEU A 121 -25.46 -4.35 13.47
CA LEU A 121 -26.06 -5.69 13.31
C LEU A 121 -26.55 -6.28 14.65
N ARG A 122 -26.41 -5.58 15.76
CA ARG A 122 -27.15 -5.83 17.01
C ARG A 122 -28.64 -5.90 16.70
N ASP A 123 -29.13 -4.99 15.89
CA ASP A 123 -30.49 -5.04 15.31
C ASP A 123 -30.55 -6.12 14.21
N ARG A 124 -31.18 -7.26 14.54
CA ARG A 124 -31.29 -8.39 13.62
C ARG A 124 -32.02 -8.06 12.32
N SER A 125 -32.91 -7.05 12.32
CA SER A 125 -33.63 -6.62 11.11
C SER A 125 -32.70 -6.03 10.05
N LYS A 126 -31.52 -5.58 10.46
CA LYS A 126 -30.47 -5.02 9.58
C LYS A 126 -29.54 -6.09 8.98
N ARG A 127 -29.70 -7.35 9.37
CA ARG A 127 -28.92 -8.47 8.83
C ARG A 127 -29.53 -8.90 7.50
N THR A 128 -28.97 -8.44 6.41
CA THR A 128 -29.44 -8.69 5.04
C THR A 128 -28.46 -9.50 4.19
N GLY A 129 -27.22 -9.61 4.65
CA GLY A 129 -26.17 -10.34 3.96
C GLY A 129 -25.99 -11.77 4.48
N PRO A 130 -25.44 -12.68 3.65
CA PRO A 130 -25.27 -14.08 4.03
C PRO A 130 -24.28 -14.30 5.18
N PHE A 131 -23.37 -13.35 5.41
CA PHE A 131 -22.32 -13.43 6.44
C PHE A 131 -22.57 -12.50 7.63
N ASP A 132 -23.67 -11.76 7.66
CA ASP A 132 -23.93 -10.77 8.71
C ASP A 132 -24.02 -11.39 10.11
N ALA A 133 -24.44 -12.67 10.20
CA ALA A 133 -24.45 -13.38 11.47
C ALA A 133 -23.05 -13.59 12.08
N LEU A 134 -22.00 -13.67 11.24
CA LEU A 134 -20.60 -13.80 11.66
C LEU A 134 -19.98 -12.45 12.01
N LYS A 135 -20.59 -11.35 11.57
CA LYS A 135 -20.13 -9.99 11.83
C LYS A 135 -20.58 -9.44 13.19
N PHE A 136 -21.58 -10.05 13.80
CA PHE A 136 -22.03 -9.68 15.15
C PHE A 136 -22.53 -10.92 15.90
N ILE A 137 -21.65 -11.52 16.68
CA ILE A 137 -21.89 -12.70 17.52
C ILE A 137 -21.90 -12.22 18.98
N PRO A 138 -23.07 -11.98 19.60
CA PRO A 138 -23.15 -11.51 20.96
C PRO A 138 -22.84 -12.62 21.96
N PHE A 139 -22.17 -12.28 23.06
CA PHE A 139 -21.90 -13.15 24.20
C PHE A 139 -22.72 -12.78 25.43
N ASP A 140 -23.43 -11.65 25.40
CA ASP A 140 -24.36 -11.21 26.43
C ASP A 140 -25.71 -10.77 25.84
N GLU A 141 -26.75 -10.66 26.66
CA GLU A 141 -28.10 -10.29 26.22
C GLU A 141 -28.16 -8.87 25.65
N GLY A 142 -27.35 -7.94 26.20
CA GLY A 142 -27.25 -6.57 25.73
C GLY A 142 -26.46 -6.41 24.43
N GLY A 143 -25.65 -7.42 24.05
CA GLY A 143 -24.73 -7.35 22.92
C GLY A 143 -23.59 -6.32 23.15
N ASP A 144 -23.25 -6.05 24.40
CA ASP A 144 -22.12 -5.19 24.74
C ASP A 144 -20.78 -5.94 24.68
N ILE A 145 -20.85 -7.29 24.77
CA ILE A 145 -19.73 -8.17 24.47
C ILE A 145 -20.07 -8.93 23.20
N TYR A 146 -19.31 -8.69 22.14
CA TYR A 146 -19.53 -9.36 20.85
C TYR A 146 -18.24 -9.62 20.09
N LEU A 147 -18.29 -10.60 19.20
CA LEU A 147 -17.21 -10.99 18.29
C LEU A 147 -17.60 -10.69 16.85
N THR A 148 -16.68 -10.10 16.11
CA THR A 148 -16.76 -9.97 14.64
C THR A 148 -15.72 -10.89 14.02
N LEU A 149 -16.13 -11.79 13.14
CA LEU A 149 -15.23 -12.61 12.33
C LEU A 149 -15.01 -12.00 10.95
N SER A 150 -13.82 -12.11 10.44
CA SER A 150 -13.44 -11.69 9.09
C SER A 150 -12.64 -12.77 8.38
N ASP A 151 -12.81 -12.85 7.06
CA ASP A 151 -12.04 -13.71 6.18
C ASP A 151 -11.72 -12.94 4.89
N GLU A 152 -10.51 -13.17 4.35
CA GLU A 152 -10.11 -12.69 3.03
C GLU A 152 -9.33 -13.78 2.32
N GLN A 153 -9.73 -14.02 1.09
CA GLN A 153 -8.99 -14.88 0.16
C GLN A 153 -8.62 -14.07 -1.08
N ARG A 154 -7.34 -14.12 -1.47
CA ARG A 154 -6.86 -13.46 -2.66
C ARG A 154 -6.07 -14.44 -3.52
N LEU A 155 -6.54 -14.69 -4.73
CA LEU A 155 -5.79 -15.39 -5.77
C LEU A 155 -5.22 -14.36 -6.75
N ARG A 156 -3.93 -14.42 -7.02
CA ARG A 156 -3.25 -13.53 -7.95
C ARG A 156 -2.32 -14.33 -8.87
N HIS A 157 -2.31 -13.94 -10.13
CA HIS A 157 -1.36 -14.44 -11.12
C HIS A 157 -0.50 -13.28 -11.60
N ASP A 158 0.81 -13.40 -11.46
CA ASP A 158 1.79 -12.39 -11.87
C ASP A 158 2.68 -12.95 -12.96
N THR A 159 2.74 -12.26 -14.08
CA THR A 159 3.75 -12.48 -15.13
C THR A 159 4.62 -11.22 -15.22
N ILE A 160 5.91 -11.36 -15.00
CA ILE A 160 6.86 -10.25 -15.05
C ILE A 160 7.94 -10.58 -16.06
N THR A 161 8.01 -9.78 -17.11
CA THR A 161 9.07 -9.86 -18.12
C THR A 161 10.26 -9.04 -17.65
N SER A 162 11.45 -9.61 -17.73
CA SER A 162 12.71 -8.97 -17.33
C SER A 162 12.69 -8.39 -15.89
N PRO A 163 12.29 -9.17 -14.84
CA PRO A 163 12.25 -8.71 -13.47
C PRO A 163 13.63 -8.18 -13.05
N GLY A 164 13.62 -7.05 -12.31
CA GLY A 164 14.85 -6.35 -11.93
C GLY A 164 15.63 -5.82 -13.13
N LEU A 165 14.97 -5.54 -14.25
CA LEU A 165 15.54 -5.05 -15.52
C LEU A 165 16.59 -6.01 -16.13
N ARG A 166 16.47 -7.32 -15.89
CA ARG A 166 17.37 -8.35 -16.40
C ARG A 166 16.69 -9.19 -17.45
N ALA A 167 17.10 -9.03 -18.70
CA ALA A 167 16.58 -9.80 -19.82
C ALA A 167 16.75 -11.32 -19.64
N GLY A 168 15.77 -12.10 -20.13
CA GLY A 168 15.81 -13.56 -20.10
C GLY A 168 15.55 -14.20 -18.74
N ARG A 169 14.98 -13.46 -17.80
CA ARG A 169 14.58 -13.95 -16.47
C ARG A 169 13.09 -13.78 -16.19
N ASP A 170 12.28 -13.93 -17.24
CA ASP A 170 10.83 -13.81 -17.09
C ASP A 170 10.31 -14.76 -16.03
N THR A 171 9.40 -14.27 -15.23
CA THR A 171 8.81 -15.01 -14.11
C THR A 171 7.30 -15.10 -14.27
N ASN A 172 6.77 -16.21 -13.78
CA ASN A 172 5.35 -16.48 -13.74
C ASN A 172 5.05 -17.09 -12.38
N ALA A 173 4.16 -16.48 -11.61
CA ALA A 173 3.83 -16.92 -10.27
C ALA A 173 2.32 -16.88 -10.02
N ILE A 174 1.83 -17.90 -9.33
CA ILE A 174 0.50 -17.90 -8.73
C ILE A 174 0.66 -17.70 -7.23
N LEU A 175 -0.07 -16.74 -6.70
CA LEU A 175 -0.02 -16.35 -5.30
C LEU A 175 -1.41 -16.50 -4.69
N LEU A 176 -1.50 -17.25 -3.59
CA LEU A 176 -2.72 -17.36 -2.80
C LEU A 176 -2.45 -16.74 -1.42
N ARG A 177 -3.34 -15.87 -0.97
CA ARG A 177 -3.38 -15.34 0.39
C ARG A 177 -4.68 -15.73 1.05
N ASN A 178 -4.57 -16.22 2.29
CA ASN A 178 -5.70 -16.46 3.17
C ASN A 178 -5.48 -15.66 4.45
N VAL A 179 -6.49 -14.95 4.92
CA VAL A 179 -6.45 -14.17 6.16
C VAL A 179 -7.74 -14.40 6.92
N VAL A 180 -7.62 -14.74 8.21
CA VAL A 180 -8.76 -14.91 9.11
C VAL A 180 -8.57 -14.00 10.32
N GLY A 181 -9.57 -13.20 10.64
CA GLY A 181 -9.54 -12.25 11.75
C GLY A 181 -10.68 -12.45 12.73
N ALA A 182 -10.42 -12.12 13.98
CA ALA A 182 -11.38 -12.12 15.08
C ALA A 182 -11.23 -10.82 15.88
N ASP A 183 -12.31 -10.06 16.01
CA ASP A 183 -12.38 -8.78 16.69
C ASP A 183 -13.36 -8.86 17.85
N MET A 184 -12.87 -8.95 19.07
CA MET A 184 -13.64 -9.03 20.30
C MET A 184 -13.82 -7.65 20.89
N HIS A 185 -15.05 -7.20 20.98
CA HIS A 185 -15.44 -5.98 21.67
C HIS A 185 -16.00 -6.30 23.06
N ILE A 186 -15.50 -5.61 24.10
CA ILE A 186 -15.93 -5.76 25.49
C ILE A 186 -16.36 -4.39 26.01
N GLY A 187 -17.66 -4.19 26.09
CA GLY A 187 -18.24 -2.88 26.34
C GLY A 187 -17.94 -1.89 25.23
N LYS A 188 -17.89 -0.62 25.58
CA LYS A 188 -17.64 0.48 24.61
C LYS A 188 -16.17 0.87 24.50
N ASN A 189 -15.32 0.35 25.37
CA ASN A 189 -13.99 0.90 25.58
C ASN A 189 -12.85 -0.08 25.36
N PHE A 190 -13.11 -1.38 25.39
CA PHE A 190 -12.05 -2.38 25.27
C PHE A 190 -12.25 -3.26 24.04
N ARG A 191 -11.14 -3.52 23.36
CA ARG A 191 -11.07 -4.38 22.16
C ARG A 191 -9.86 -5.29 22.25
N ALA A 192 -10.00 -6.52 21.79
CA ALA A 192 -8.92 -7.43 21.49
C ALA A 192 -9.07 -7.92 20.06
N TYR A 193 -8.04 -7.78 19.24
CA TYR A 193 -8.03 -8.17 17.85
C TYR A 193 -6.95 -9.20 17.57
N GLY A 194 -7.29 -10.27 16.85
CA GLY A 194 -6.35 -11.28 16.35
C GLY A 194 -6.56 -11.56 14.88
N GLU A 195 -5.48 -11.69 14.11
CA GLU A 195 -5.51 -12.00 12.69
C GLU A 195 -4.38 -12.98 12.35
N LEU A 196 -4.74 -14.08 11.72
CA LEU A 196 -3.82 -15.07 11.15
C LEU A 196 -3.78 -14.90 9.64
N ALA A 197 -2.60 -15.06 9.05
CA ALA A 197 -2.43 -15.04 7.61
C ALA A 197 -1.56 -16.22 7.14
N SER A 198 -1.80 -16.64 5.90
CA SER A 198 -1.00 -17.60 5.16
C SER A 198 -0.83 -17.14 3.73
N GLY A 199 0.38 -17.28 3.20
CA GLY A 199 0.72 -16.97 1.82
C GLY A 199 1.35 -18.17 1.12
N VAL A 200 0.81 -18.54 -0.03
CA VAL A 200 1.38 -19.59 -0.88
C VAL A 200 1.88 -18.96 -2.18
N GLN A 201 3.07 -19.38 -2.61
CA GLN A 201 3.65 -19.01 -3.90
C GLN A 201 4.00 -20.26 -4.67
N GLU A 202 3.48 -20.38 -5.88
CA GLU A 202 3.89 -21.34 -6.89
C GLU A 202 4.52 -20.61 -8.07
N GLY A 203 5.58 -21.17 -8.63
CA GLY A 203 6.35 -20.54 -9.71
C GLY A 203 7.41 -19.56 -9.21
N GLY A 204 8.05 -18.89 -10.17
CA GLY A 204 9.09 -17.90 -9.87
C GLY A 204 8.52 -16.52 -9.62
N TYR A 205 9.02 -15.81 -8.62
CA TYR A 205 8.74 -14.40 -8.37
C TYR A 205 10.04 -13.70 -8.03
N PHE A 206 10.49 -12.79 -8.90
CA PHE A 206 11.83 -12.17 -8.79
C PHE A 206 12.99 -13.16 -8.57
N GLY A 207 12.84 -14.40 -9.04
CA GLY A 207 13.87 -15.43 -9.00
C GLY A 207 14.06 -16.14 -7.66
N ALA A 208 13.31 -15.77 -6.62
CA ALA A 208 13.38 -16.42 -5.31
C ALA A 208 12.03 -16.41 -4.59
N VAL A 209 11.83 -17.36 -3.71
CA VAL A 209 10.74 -17.32 -2.72
C VAL A 209 11.15 -16.35 -1.62
N THR A 210 10.28 -15.39 -1.32
CA THR A 210 10.52 -14.40 -0.27
C THR A 210 9.42 -14.47 0.79
N PRO A 211 9.73 -14.18 2.07
CA PRO A 211 8.74 -14.24 3.15
C PRO A 211 7.55 -13.30 2.96
N VAL A 212 7.69 -12.24 2.16
CA VAL A 212 6.57 -11.36 1.80
C VAL A 212 5.63 -11.95 0.76
N GLN A 213 5.99 -13.06 0.10
CA GLN A 213 5.15 -13.75 -0.88
C GLN A 213 4.70 -15.13 -0.40
N ARG A 214 5.53 -15.82 0.39
CA ARG A 214 5.22 -17.10 1.00
C ARG A 214 5.47 -17.04 2.51
N ASN A 215 4.52 -17.52 3.28
CA ASN A 215 4.63 -17.80 4.71
C ASN A 215 3.57 -18.84 5.04
N ASP A 216 3.96 -19.93 5.68
CA ASP A 216 3.04 -21.04 5.89
C ASP A 216 1.90 -20.65 6.83
N LEU A 217 2.19 -19.96 7.93
CA LEU A 217 1.20 -19.40 8.85
C LEU A 217 1.85 -18.38 9.79
N LEU A 218 1.29 -17.20 9.91
CA LEU A 218 1.77 -16.19 10.84
C LEU A 218 0.64 -15.56 11.65
N VAL A 219 1.00 -15.05 12.82
CA VAL A 219 0.18 -14.07 13.52
C VAL A 219 0.40 -12.72 12.82
N GLN A 220 -0.51 -12.36 11.91
CA GLN A 220 -0.42 -11.10 11.14
C GLN A 220 -0.65 -9.91 12.06
N GLN A 221 -1.67 -9.98 12.93
CA GLN A 221 -1.95 -8.98 13.94
C GLN A 221 -2.42 -9.65 15.24
N LEU A 222 -2.04 -9.06 16.37
CA LEU A 222 -2.53 -9.45 17.69
C LEU A 222 -2.33 -8.26 18.63
N PHE A 223 -3.41 -7.57 18.96
CA PHE A 223 -3.33 -6.40 19.84
C PHE A 223 -4.54 -6.27 20.77
N ALA A 224 -4.33 -5.54 21.85
CA ALA A 224 -5.39 -5.01 22.68
C ALA A 224 -5.47 -3.49 22.52
N GLU A 225 -6.66 -2.94 22.63
CA GLU A 225 -6.93 -1.51 22.53
C GLU A 225 -7.93 -1.08 23.60
N VAL A 226 -7.63 0.06 24.21
CA VAL A 226 -8.55 0.76 25.10
C VAL A 226 -8.83 2.12 24.48
N GLU A 227 -10.09 2.46 24.30
CA GLU A 227 -10.50 3.76 23.79
C GLU A 227 -11.63 4.37 24.63
N GLY A 228 -11.77 5.68 24.58
CA GLY A 228 -12.82 6.39 25.26
C GLY A 228 -12.81 7.87 25.00
N ASN A 229 -13.84 8.57 25.50
CA ASN A 229 -13.93 10.02 25.39
C ASN A 229 -13.12 10.71 26.51
N VAL A 230 -12.15 11.52 26.12
CA VAL A 230 -11.33 12.33 27.00
C VAL A 230 -11.39 13.78 26.53
N GLY A 231 -12.03 14.65 27.31
CA GLY A 231 -12.12 16.07 26.97
C GLY A 231 -12.85 16.36 25.65
N GLY A 232 -13.81 15.52 25.25
CA GLY A 232 -14.55 15.66 23.98
C GLY A 232 -13.84 15.09 22.76
N MET A 233 -12.68 14.46 22.94
CA MET A 233 -11.96 13.73 21.91
C MET A 233 -12.08 12.22 22.14
N ASN A 234 -12.20 11.43 21.09
CA ASN A 234 -12.01 9.98 21.17
C ASN A 234 -10.51 9.70 21.25
N ALA A 235 -10.06 9.16 22.38
CA ALA A 235 -8.66 8.83 22.61
C ALA A 235 -8.50 7.33 22.87
N GLY A 236 -7.40 6.76 22.37
CA GLY A 236 -7.12 5.33 22.54
C GLY A 236 -5.64 5.00 22.63
N ILE A 237 -5.37 3.85 23.20
CA ILE A 237 -4.03 3.23 23.25
C ILE A 237 -4.16 1.80 22.75
N ARG A 238 -3.32 1.45 21.78
CA ARG A 238 -3.20 0.10 21.21
C ARG A 238 -1.81 -0.46 21.47
N VAL A 239 -1.76 -1.70 21.93
CA VAL A 239 -0.52 -2.41 22.27
C VAL A 239 -0.54 -3.79 21.63
N GLY A 240 0.54 -4.15 20.96
CA GLY A 240 0.71 -5.45 20.33
C GLY A 240 1.18 -5.39 18.90
N ARG A 241 1.02 -6.52 18.17
CA ARG A 241 1.31 -6.61 16.75
C ARG A 241 0.18 -6.01 15.94
N GLN A 242 0.50 -5.08 15.07
CA GLN A 242 -0.48 -4.30 14.31
C GLN A 242 0.06 -3.88 12.95
N ASP A 243 -0.82 -3.72 11.98
CA ASP A 243 -0.52 -2.92 10.80
C ASP A 243 -0.46 -1.43 11.15
N PHE A 244 0.22 -0.65 10.33
CA PHE A 244 0.36 0.78 10.58
C PHE A 244 0.36 1.57 9.28
N GLN A 245 -0.59 2.49 9.17
CA GLN A 245 -0.63 3.50 8.12
C GLN A 245 -1.10 4.81 8.73
N ASP A 246 -0.20 5.78 8.80
CA ASP A 246 -0.51 7.11 9.29
C ASP A 246 0.43 8.12 8.62
N GLY A 247 -0.12 8.93 7.70
CA GLY A 247 0.62 9.84 6.83
C GLY A 247 0.56 9.48 5.35
N PRO A 248 1.47 10.00 4.51
CA PRO A 248 1.48 9.74 3.08
C PRO A 248 1.79 8.25 2.79
N ILE A 249 0.99 7.62 1.92
CA ILE A 249 1.18 6.20 1.55
C ILE A 249 2.51 5.93 0.84
N GLN A 250 3.11 6.94 0.27
CA GLN A 250 4.43 6.88 -0.35
C GLN A 250 5.54 6.67 0.68
N LEU A 251 5.28 6.98 1.95
CA LEU A 251 6.22 6.79 3.06
C LEU A 251 5.81 5.65 3.99
N VAL A 252 4.52 5.55 4.32
CA VAL A 252 4.01 4.55 5.27
C VAL A 252 2.67 4.00 4.76
N SER A 253 2.62 2.70 4.51
CA SER A 253 1.40 2.02 4.06
C SER A 253 1.32 0.62 4.66
N ILE A 254 0.12 0.04 4.68
CA ILE A 254 -0.09 -1.35 5.11
C ILE A 254 0.47 -2.37 4.11
N GLN A 255 1.03 -1.91 2.99
CA GLN A 255 1.63 -2.71 1.94
C GLN A 255 0.75 -3.89 1.45
N GLU A 256 -0.37 -3.54 0.84
CA GLU A 256 -1.33 -4.52 0.34
C GLU A 256 -0.81 -5.37 -0.84
N ASN A 257 0.15 -4.85 -1.62
CA ASN A 257 0.65 -5.53 -2.81
C ASN A 257 1.37 -6.86 -2.53
N PRO A 258 2.26 -6.98 -1.53
CA PRO A 258 2.81 -8.28 -1.15
C PRO A 258 1.72 -9.27 -0.77
N ASN A 259 2.04 -10.57 -0.84
CA ASN A 259 1.10 -11.61 -0.42
C ASN A 259 0.92 -11.61 1.11
N ILE A 260 1.99 -11.35 1.83
CA ILE A 260 1.99 -11.11 3.28
C ILE A 260 2.27 -9.64 3.54
N ARG A 261 1.42 -8.99 4.34
CA ARG A 261 1.59 -7.59 4.75
C ARG A 261 2.72 -7.47 5.76
N ILE A 262 3.38 -6.33 5.76
CA ILE A 262 4.29 -6.00 6.85
C ILE A 262 3.49 -5.52 8.06
N THR A 263 3.99 -5.86 9.24
CA THR A 263 3.41 -5.44 10.53
C THR A 263 4.50 -5.02 11.50
N PHE A 264 4.05 -4.47 12.60
CA PHE A 264 4.91 -3.91 13.64
C PHE A 264 4.44 -4.35 15.02
N ASP A 265 5.37 -4.60 15.91
CA ASP A 265 5.13 -4.88 17.33
C ASP A 265 5.40 -3.61 18.15
N GLY A 266 4.45 -3.15 18.95
CA GLY A 266 4.67 -1.97 19.80
C GLY A 266 3.40 -1.29 20.29
N VAL A 267 3.50 0.03 20.49
CA VAL A 267 2.46 0.85 21.08
C VAL A 267 2.09 2.00 20.14
N ARG A 268 0.81 2.27 20.04
CA ARG A 268 0.24 3.46 19.41
C ARG A 268 -0.76 4.10 20.35
N ALA A 269 -0.69 5.42 20.52
CA ALA A 269 -1.72 6.20 21.18
C ALA A 269 -2.23 7.28 20.23
N TYR A 270 -3.51 7.61 20.33
CA TYR A 270 -4.13 8.61 19.47
C TYR A 270 -5.25 9.35 20.19
N ALA A 271 -5.54 10.55 19.69
CA ALA A 271 -6.72 11.30 20.07
C ALA A 271 -7.31 11.98 18.84
N THR A 272 -8.62 11.83 18.63
CA THR A 272 -9.35 12.35 17.48
C THR A 272 -10.51 13.20 17.95
N GLY A 273 -10.44 14.49 17.62
CA GLY A 273 -11.52 15.45 17.82
C GLY A 273 -12.24 15.78 16.52
N ARG A 274 -13.13 16.77 16.57
CA ARG A 274 -13.94 17.16 15.40
C ARG A 274 -13.13 17.80 14.28
N ARG A 275 -12.01 18.45 14.57
CA ARG A 275 -11.21 19.22 13.59
C ARG A 275 -9.72 18.93 13.64
N ALA A 276 -9.31 18.11 14.58
CA ALA A 276 -7.90 17.77 14.73
C ALA A 276 -7.74 16.34 15.23
N ARG A 277 -6.64 15.74 14.84
CA ARG A 277 -6.18 14.43 15.31
C ARG A 277 -4.70 14.51 15.64
N ILE A 278 -4.29 13.75 16.64
CA ILE A 278 -2.89 13.50 16.95
C ILE A 278 -2.69 12.00 17.16
N GLY A 279 -1.55 11.47 16.75
CA GLY A 279 -1.10 10.11 17.02
C GLY A 279 0.36 10.10 17.42
N VAL A 280 0.72 9.22 18.34
CA VAL A 280 2.11 8.93 18.71
C VAL A 280 2.31 7.43 18.71
N PHE A 281 3.49 6.98 18.30
CA PHE A 281 3.75 5.55 18.21
C PHE A 281 5.23 5.21 18.41
N ASP A 282 5.45 3.98 18.90
CA ASP A 282 6.78 3.38 19.02
C ASP A 282 6.69 1.89 18.67
N LEU A 283 7.24 1.53 17.53
CA LEU A 283 7.01 0.29 16.84
C LEU A 283 8.35 -0.37 16.46
N HIS A 284 8.40 -1.70 16.49
CA HIS A 284 9.47 -2.50 15.93
C HIS A 284 8.93 -3.29 14.73
N TYR A 285 9.72 -3.40 13.67
CA TYR A 285 9.35 -4.16 12.50
C TYR A 285 9.20 -5.65 12.83
N THR A 286 8.23 -6.35 12.24
CA THR A 286 8.11 -7.80 12.31
C THR A 286 8.96 -8.43 11.20
N ARG A 287 9.94 -9.24 11.56
CA ARG A 287 10.77 -9.96 10.59
C ARG A 287 10.03 -11.21 10.13
N LEU A 288 9.58 -11.20 8.87
CA LEU A 288 8.86 -12.33 8.29
C LEU A 288 9.80 -13.51 8.03
N GLY A 289 9.34 -14.71 8.36
CA GLY A 289 9.93 -15.99 8.02
C GLY A 289 9.16 -16.71 6.91
N LEU A 290 9.48 -17.97 6.65
CA LEU A 290 8.82 -18.81 5.63
C LEU A 290 7.92 -19.89 6.26
N ASP A 291 8.23 -20.29 7.49
CA ASP A 291 7.58 -21.38 8.19
C ASP A 291 6.48 -20.86 9.13
N ALA A 292 5.77 -21.79 9.79
CA ALA A 292 4.69 -21.40 10.70
C ALA A 292 5.24 -20.74 11.98
N PHE A 293 4.77 -19.53 12.30
CA PHE A 293 5.05 -18.78 13.53
C PHE A 293 6.55 -18.45 13.75
N ASP A 294 7.30 -18.28 12.67
CA ASP A 294 8.72 -17.90 12.70
C ASP A 294 8.96 -16.40 12.44
N ASP A 295 7.99 -15.56 12.81
CA ASP A 295 7.94 -14.13 12.55
C ASP A 295 8.23 -13.31 13.82
N PRO A 296 9.49 -13.26 14.33
CA PRO A 296 9.80 -12.53 15.55
C PRO A 296 9.88 -11.01 15.32
N THR A 297 9.76 -10.26 16.42
CA THR A 297 10.03 -8.82 16.46
C THR A 297 11.49 -8.53 16.06
N ASP A 298 11.71 -7.69 15.06
CA ASP A 298 13.03 -7.23 14.66
C ASP A 298 13.48 -6.02 15.52
N LYS A 299 14.20 -6.31 16.61
CA LYS A 299 14.76 -5.28 17.50
C LYS A 299 15.87 -4.42 16.84
N SER A 300 16.34 -4.81 15.65
CA SER A 300 17.32 -4.03 14.90
C SER A 300 16.69 -2.85 14.15
N ARG A 301 15.36 -2.89 13.93
CA ARG A 301 14.60 -1.89 13.20
C ARG A 301 13.48 -1.33 14.06
N ARG A 302 13.63 -0.06 14.52
CA ARG A 302 12.63 0.68 15.30
C ARG A 302 12.11 1.85 14.49
N PHE A 303 10.79 2.03 14.53
CA PHE A 303 10.07 3.11 13.87
C PHE A 303 9.16 3.80 14.88
N SER A 304 9.38 5.07 15.14
CA SER A 304 8.60 5.85 16.09
C SER A 304 8.27 7.23 15.53
N GLY A 305 7.30 7.90 16.09
CA GLY A 305 6.94 9.21 15.59
C GLY A 305 5.69 9.82 16.18
N VAL A 306 5.38 10.99 15.62
CA VAL A 306 4.17 11.75 15.93
C VAL A 306 3.53 12.12 14.59
N THR A 307 2.22 11.93 14.51
CA THR A 307 1.40 12.34 13.37
C THR A 307 0.31 13.28 13.83
N GLY A 308 -0.05 14.20 13.00
CA GLY A 308 -1.16 15.11 13.24
C GLY A 308 -2.04 15.26 12.03
N SER A 309 -3.23 15.79 12.21
CA SER A 309 -4.07 16.23 11.11
C SER A 309 -5.00 17.35 11.58
N VAL A 310 -5.19 18.33 10.75
CA VAL A 310 -6.08 19.47 11.01
C VAL A 310 -6.99 19.68 9.82
N VAL A 311 -8.29 19.83 10.09
CA VAL A 311 -9.28 20.17 9.06
C VAL A 311 -9.16 21.65 8.71
N VAL A 312 -8.91 21.97 7.45
CA VAL A 312 -8.95 23.34 6.94
C VAL A 312 -10.41 23.82 6.93
N PRO A 313 -10.72 25.06 7.37
CA PRO A 313 -12.08 25.57 7.33
C PRO A 313 -12.69 25.46 5.93
N THR A 314 -13.94 24.98 5.83
CA THR A 314 -14.60 24.68 4.55
C THR A 314 -14.82 25.91 3.65
N ASN A 315 -14.81 27.11 4.23
CA ASN A 315 -14.94 28.39 3.51
C ASN A 315 -13.60 28.99 3.07
N ALA A 316 -12.47 28.38 3.43
CA ALA A 316 -11.13 28.91 3.11
C ALA A 316 -10.89 29.05 1.60
N PHE A 317 -11.48 28.16 0.79
CA PHE A 317 -11.39 28.16 -0.68
C PHE A 317 -12.77 27.96 -1.32
N GLY A 318 -13.78 28.67 -0.83
CA GLY A 318 -15.16 28.52 -1.28
C GLY A 318 -15.83 27.27 -0.70
N SER A 319 -15.79 26.15 -1.40
CA SER A 319 -16.28 24.85 -0.91
C SER A 319 -15.13 23.86 -0.92
N SER A 320 -14.44 23.73 0.21
CA SER A 320 -13.27 22.85 0.34
C SER A 320 -13.44 21.83 1.45
N LYS A 321 -12.81 20.65 1.27
CA LYS A 321 -12.65 19.59 2.28
C LYS A 321 -11.19 19.22 2.31
N LEU A 322 -10.36 20.05 2.91
CA LEU A 322 -8.92 19.93 2.95
C LEU A 322 -8.43 19.60 4.35
N TYR A 323 -7.33 18.87 4.39
CA TYR A 323 -6.63 18.43 5.60
C TYR A 323 -5.16 18.77 5.47
N VAL A 324 -4.56 19.17 6.58
CA VAL A 324 -3.12 19.38 6.71
C VAL A 324 -2.61 18.40 7.75
N ASP A 325 -1.72 17.50 7.34
CA ASP A 325 -1.19 16.42 8.16
C ASP A 325 0.31 16.64 8.38
N PRO A 326 0.74 17.32 9.45
CA PRO A 326 2.12 17.36 9.85
C PRO A 326 2.53 15.99 10.41
N PHE A 327 3.77 15.57 10.13
CA PHE A 327 4.31 14.35 10.66
C PHE A 327 5.79 14.46 11.01
N PHE A 328 6.17 13.72 12.01
CA PHE A 328 7.55 13.47 12.37
C PHE A 328 7.74 11.97 12.52
N TYR A 329 8.72 11.40 11.80
CA TYR A 329 9.11 10.00 11.96
C TYR A 329 10.59 9.90 12.34
N TYR A 330 10.91 8.90 13.14
CA TYR A 330 12.25 8.49 13.47
C TYR A 330 12.42 7.01 13.15
N LEU A 331 13.37 6.70 12.29
CA LEU A 331 13.79 5.35 11.95
C LEU A 331 15.18 5.08 12.49
N ARG A 332 15.34 3.98 13.20
CA ARG A 332 16.63 3.38 13.50
C ARG A 332 16.69 2.00 12.85
N ASN A 333 17.65 1.80 11.95
CA ASN A 333 17.91 0.52 11.30
C ASN A 333 19.41 0.19 11.43
N ARG A 334 19.73 -0.92 12.08
CA ARG A 334 21.12 -1.33 12.28
C ARG A 334 21.75 -1.91 11.02
N ASN A 335 20.94 -2.33 10.05
CA ASN A 335 21.35 -3.06 8.86
C ASN A 335 20.86 -2.36 7.57
N GLN A 336 20.91 -1.04 7.52
CA GLN A 336 20.54 -0.30 6.31
C GLN A 336 21.64 -0.44 5.26
N ARG A 337 21.22 -0.68 4.01
CA ARG A 337 22.13 -0.74 2.86
C ARG A 337 22.01 0.54 2.02
N TRP A 338 23.16 1.17 1.78
CA TRP A 338 23.31 2.18 0.73
C TRP A 338 24.55 1.85 -0.09
N GLY A 339 24.42 1.79 -1.42
CA GLY A 339 25.50 1.31 -2.29
C GLY A 339 25.95 -0.11 -1.92
N ALA A 340 27.24 -0.29 -1.72
CA ALA A 340 27.86 -1.55 -1.29
C ALA A 340 27.88 -1.75 0.24
N THR A 341 27.61 -0.70 1.03
CA THR A 341 27.79 -0.68 2.48
C THR A 341 26.49 -1.05 3.19
N VAL A 342 26.59 -1.89 4.22
CA VAL A 342 25.51 -2.16 5.18
C VAL A 342 25.96 -1.62 6.53
N ALA A 343 25.21 -0.67 7.11
CA ALA A 343 25.58 -0.01 8.34
C ALA A 343 24.35 0.48 9.13
N ARG A 344 24.60 0.98 10.35
CA ARG A 344 23.57 1.62 11.16
C ARG A 344 23.15 2.94 10.53
N GLU A 345 21.84 3.13 10.43
CA GLU A 345 21.19 4.38 10.07
C GLU A 345 20.28 4.85 11.21
N GLU A 346 20.34 6.14 11.50
CA GLU A 346 19.37 6.87 12.30
C GLU A 346 18.86 8.04 11.47
N ARG A 347 17.56 8.04 11.16
CA ARG A 347 16.98 9.02 10.23
C ARG A 347 15.72 9.61 10.82
N ARG A 348 15.63 10.94 10.75
CA ARG A 348 14.44 11.73 11.13
C ARG A 348 13.81 12.28 9.87
N PHE A 349 12.49 12.22 9.82
CA PHE A 349 11.67 12.76 8.74
C PHE A 349 10.77 13.84 9.30
N TRP A 350 10.88 15.03 8.78
CA TRP A 350 10.02 16.16 9.11
C TRP A 350 9.20 16.47 7.88
N GLY A 351 7.89 16.36 7.95
CA GLY A 351 7.07 16.52 6.79
C GLY A 351 5.67 17.03 7.05
N VAL A 352 5.03 17.40 5.97
CA VAL A 352 3.65 17.85 5.95
C VAL A 352 2.96 17.34 4.68
N ARG A 353 1.68 17.01 4.78
CA ARG A 353 0.81 16.67 3.66
C ARG A 353 -0.40 17.59 3.66
N LEU A 354 -0.78 18.11 2.49
CA LEU A 354 -2.04 18.79 2.19
C LEU A 354 -2.83 17.90 1.24
N TRP A 355 -4.06 17.54 1.62
CA TRP A 355 -4.87 16.66 0.79
C TRP A 355 -6.36 16.91 0.95
N GLY A 356 -7.15 16.47 -0.05
CA GLY A 356 -8.60 16.57 -0.04
C GLY A 356 -9.16 17.23 -1.30
N ASP A 357 -10.38 17.83 -1.19
CA ASP A 357 -11.13 18.34 -2.32
C ASP A 357 -11.33 19.86 -2.26
N ILE A 358 -11.21 20.50 -3.42
CA ILE A 358 -11.60 21.89 -3.67
C ILE A 358 -12.56 21.88 -4.88
N GLY A 359 -13.87 21.82 -4.63
CA GLY A 359 -14.85 21.65 -5.69
C GLY A 359 -14.60 20.39 -6.52
N PRO A 360 -14.37 20.47 -7.85
CA PRO A 360 -14.08 19.33 -8.71
C PRO A 360 -12.63 18.85 -8.64
N ILE A 361 -11.74 19.62 -8.00
CA ILE A 361 -10.31 19.33 -7.91
C ILE A 361 -10.06 18.51 -6.66
N ASN A 362 -9.33 17.39 -6.80
CA ASN A 362 -8.74 16.68 -5.70
C ASN A 362 -7.22 16.89 -5.72
N VAL A 363 -6.64 17.11 -4.54
CA VAL A 363 -5.20 17.34 -4.34
C VAL A 363 -4.66 16.41 -3.28
N ASP A 364 -3.40 15.98 -3.46
CA ASP A 364 -2.62 15.27 -2.46
C ASP A 364 -1.15 15.63 -2.66
N VAL A 365 -0.64 16.49 -1.81
CA VAL A 365 0.74 16.99 -1.90
C VAL A 365 1.40 16.80 -0.56
N SER A 366 2.56 16.13 -0.54
CA SER A 366 3.36 15.99 0.66
C SER A 366 4.83 16.29 0.39
N ALA A 367 5.50 16.84 1.39
CA ALA A 367 6.93 17.09 1.35
C ALA A 367 7.57 16.70 2.67
N ASN A 368 8.80 16.18 2.60
CA ASN A 368 9.58 15.90 3.80
C ASN A 368 11.07 16.17 3.60
N HIS A 369 11.71 16.58 4.68
CA HIS A 369 13.15 16.63 4.85
C HIS A 369 13.61 15.48 5.74
N GLN A 370 14.68 14.82 5.35
CA GLN A 370 15.28 13.71 6.07
C GLN A 370 16.68 14.09 6.57
N SER A 371 16.93 13.94 7.85
CA SER A 371 18.22 14.24 8.49
C SER A 371 18.64 13.13 9.43
N GLY A 372 19.92 13.01 9.72
CA GLY A 372 20.42 11.99 10.62
C GLY A 372 21.84 11.54 10.33
N THR A 373 22.11 10.26 10.59
CA THR A 373 23.44 9.68 10.37
C THR A 373 23.34 8.30 9.74
N TYR A 374 24.28 8.00 8.85
CA TYR A 374 24.47 6.68 8.26
C TYR A 374 25.97 6.35 8.26
N ASN A 375 26.38 5.29 8.97
CA ASN A 375 27.78 4.89 9.07
C ASN A 375 28.72 6.05 9.47
N GLY A 376 28.29 6.89 10.42
CA GLY A 376 29.02 8.08 10.85
C GLY A 376 28.93 9.30 9.92
N ARG A 377 28.35 9.16 8.74
CA ARG A 377 28.16 10.25 7.76
C ARG A 377 26.84 10.97 8.03
N ALA A 378 26.80 12.27 7.75
CA ALA A 378 25.56 13.04 7.80
C ALA A 378 24.58 12.56 6.72
N VAL A 379 23.29 12.61 7.03
CA VAL A 379 22.17 12.40 6.10
C VAL A 379 21.45 13.73 5.91
N SER A 380 21.21 14.13 4.65
CA SER A 380 20.39 15.28 4.29
C SER A 380 19.70 14.96 2.96
N ALA A 381 18.41 14.64 3.01
CA ALA A 381 17.64 14.20 1.86
C ALA A 381 16.23 14.81 1.86
N TYR A 382 15.57 14.81 0.71
CA TYR A 382 14.27 15.43 0.50
C TYR A 382 13.37 14.54 -0.36
N GLN A 383 12.06 14.60 -0.10
CA GLN A 383 11.04 14.02 -0.99
C GLN A 383 9.87 14.97 -1.10
N ILE A 384 9.29 15.00 -2.30
CA ILE A 384 8.03 15.68 -2.62
C ILE A 384 7.19 14.70 -3.41
N PHE A 385 5.95 14.51 -3.01
CA PHE A 385 4.96 13.72 -3.73
C PHE A 385 3.76 14.61 -4.01
N ALA A 386 3.36 14.74 -5.26
CA ALA A 386 2.27 15.63 -5.65
C ALA A 386 1.35 14.94 -6.65
N ALA A 387 0.07 14.93 -6.37
CA ALA A 387 -0.96 14.45 -7.28
C ALA A 387 -2.14 15.42 -7.29
N GLN A 388 -2.71 15.62 -8.48
CA GLN A 388 -3.91 16.42 -8.67
C GLN A 388 -4.80 15.77 -9.71
N THR A 389 -6.11 15.72 -9.42
CA THR A 389 -7.10 15.30 -10.42
C THR A 389 -8.26 16.27 -10.49
N PHE A 390 -8.86 16.38 -11.65
CA PHE A 390 -10.04 17.18 -11.94
C PHE A 390 -11.18 16.29 -12.42
N ALA A 391 -12.34 16.38 -11.77
CA ALA A 391 -13.53 15.65 -12.17
C ALA A 391 -14.21 16.32 -13.36
N LEU A 392 -14.44 15.59 -14.44
CA LEU A 392 -15.21 16.03 -15.58
C LEU A 392 -16.71 15.94 -15.24
N GLY A 393 -17.35 17.08 -15.06
CA GLY A 393 -18.75 17.18 -14.64
C GLY A 393 -18.91 17.19 -13.11
N LYS A 394 -20.02 16.63 -12.61
CA LYS A 394 -20.27 16.57 -11.15
C LYS A 394 -19.24 15.68 -10.47
N PRO A 395 -18.61 16.12 -9.36
CA PRO A 395 -17.59 15.34 -8.65
C PRO A 395 -18.23 14.19 -7.85
N THR A 396 -18.54 13.10 -8.54
CA THR A 396 -19.05 11.86 -7.96
C THR A 396 -17.90 10.82 -7.87
N PRO A 397 -18.04 9.76 -7.07
CA PRO A 397 -17.08 8.66 -7.02
C PRO A 397 -16.81 7.99 -8.37
N THR A 398 -17.79 8.02 -9.28
CA THR A 398 -17.71 7.42 -10.62
C THR A 398 -17.34 8.41 -11.71
N ALA A 399 -17.13 9.69 -11.37
CA ALA A 399 -16.76 10.70 -12.35
C ALA A 399 -15.48 10.35 -13.08
N THR A 400 -15.44 10.64 -14.38
CA THR A 400 -14.19 10.64 -15.12
C THR A 400 -13.29 11.74 -14.57
N ARG A 401 -12.04 11.41 -14.29
CA ARG A 401 -11.03 12.34 -13.79
C ARG A 401 -9.84 12.36 -14.72
N ILE A 402 -9.34 13.54 -15.00
CA ILE A 402 -8.04 13.77 -15.63
C ILE A 402 -7.12 14.39 -14.60
N GLY A 403 -5.85 14.09 -14.66
CA GLY A 403 -4.92 14.62 -13.68
C GLY A 403 -3.47 14.35 -14.02
N TRP A 404 -2.64 14.54 -13.02
CA TRP A 404 -1.22 14.30 -13.09
C TRP A 404 -0.67 13.92 -11.72
N ARG A 405 0.47 13.26 -11.75
CA ARG A 405 1.33 13.00 -10.62
C ARG A 405 2.74 13.51 -10.96
N ALA A 406 3.43 14.07 -9.97
CA ALA A 406 4.84 14.44 -10.07
C ALA A 406 5.51 14.19 -8.73
N ASP A 407 6.55 13.41 -8.73
CA ASP A 407 7.24 12.99 -7.51
C ASP A 407 8.73 13.26 -7.63
N PHE A 408 9.34 13.59 -6.50
CA PHE A 408 10.77 13.83 -6.37
C PHE A 408 11.33 13.10 -5.15
N GLY A 409 12.47 12.46 -5.32
CA GLY A 409 13.27 11.93 -4.23
C GLY A 409 14.75 12.17 -4.49
N SER A 410 15.42 12.87 -3.57
CA SER A 410 16.84 13.17 -3.71
C SER A 410 17.69 11.89 -3.77
N GLY A 411 18.83 11.99 -4.46
CA GLY A 411 19.86 10.97 -4.58
C GLY A 411 21.24 11.58 -4.33
N GLY A 412 22.24 10.72 -4.37
CA GLY A 412 23.65 11.09 -4.24
C GLY A 412 24.27 10.69 -2.90
N GLY A 413 25.53 10.29 -2.99
CA GLY A 413 26.33 9.92 -1.82
C GLY A 413 26.34 8.44 -1.45
N ALA A 414 25.43 7.60 -1.96
CA ALA A 414 25.43 6.17 -1.67
C ALA A 414 26.73 5.46 -2.10
N PHE A 415 27.35 5.94 -3.18
CA PHE A 415 28.60 5.42 -3.73
C PHE A 415 29.80 6.34 -3.45
N GLY A 416 29.63 7.37 -2.59
CA GLY A 416 30.66 8.34 -2.20
C GLY A 416 30.94 8.32 -0.70
N THR A 417 31.71 9.32 -0.23
CA THR A 417 32.16 9.46 1.17
C THR A 417 31.55 10.64 1.92
N GLY A 418 30.98 11.62 1.23
CA GLY A 418 30.38 12.83 1.79
C GLY A 418 29.01 12.59 2.44
N THR A 419 28.22 13.62 2.55
CA THR A 419 26.83 13.56 3.03
C THR A 419 26.01 12.60 2.17
N LEU A 420 25.15 11.79 2.80
CA LEU A 420 24.21 10.93 2.12
C LEU A 420 22.94 11.71 1.78
N HIS A 421 22.67 11.89 0.48
CA HIS A 421 21.51 12.60 -0.02
C HIS A 421 20.39 11.66 -0.51
N ASN A 422 20.60 10.36 -0.40
CA ASN A 422 19.61 9.37 -0.80
C ASN A 422 18.38 9.42 0.09
N ALA A 423 17.25 9.74 -0.50
CA ALA A 423 15.95 9.70 0.18
C ALA A 423 15.53 8.26 0.49
N SER A 424 15.09 8.02 1.70
CA SER A 424 14.57 6.71 2.12
C SER A 424 13.07 6.62 1.85
N GLN A 425 12.62 5.50 1.31
CA GLN A 425 11.20 5.24 1.07
C GLN A 425 10.45 4.67 2.28
N LEU A 426 11.12 4.50 3.44
CA LEU A 426 10.53 3.91 4.64
C LEU A 426 9.77 2.59 4.37
N PHE A 427 8.46 2.61 4.61
CA PHE A 427 7.50 1.51 4.43
C PHE A 427 6.41 1.88 3.42
N GLY A 428 6.74 2.73 2.45
CA GLY A 428 5.82 3.19 1.42
C GLY A 428 5.41 2.09 0.45
N THR A 429 4.33 2.34 -0.28
CA THR A 429 3.82 1.39 -1.27
C THR A 429 4.58 1.51 -2.60
N ALA A 430 5.36 0.49 -2.94
CA ALA A 430 6.14 0.44 -4.17
C ALA A 430 5.29 0.50 -5.47
N PRO A 431 4.10 -0.13 -5.55
CA PRO A 431 3.22 -0.02 -6.72
C PRO A 431 2.73 1.38 -7.04
N TYR A 432 2.82 2.33 -6.11
CA TYR A 432 2.56 3.73 -6.41
C TYR A 432 3.47 4.26 -7.52
N PHE A 433 4.74 3.88 -7.54
CA PHE A 433 5.71 4.30 -8.52
C PHE A 433 5.72 3.38 -9.75
N SER A 434 5.63 2.05 -9.54
CA SER A 434 5.65 1.06 -10.61
C SER A 434 5.07 -0.27 -10.16
N TYR A 435 4.13 -0.86 -10.90
CA TYR A 435 3.59 -2.20 -10.59
C TYR A 435 4.64 -3.30 -10.62
N GLY A 436 5.58 -3.23 -11.56
CA GLY A 436 6.71 -4.15 -11.65
C GLY A 436 7.81 -3.88 -10.62
N ILE A 437 7.60 -2.91 -9.72
CA ILE A 437 8.58 -2.51 -8.68
C ILE A 437 9.93 -2.07 -9.31
N PHE A 438 9.89 -1.56 -10.55
CA PHE A 438 11.09 -1.20 -11.30
C PHE A 438 11.78 0.04 -10.76
N VAL A 439 11.04 0.99 -10.21
CA VAL A 439 11.54 2.26 -9.69
C VAL A 439 10.91 2.59 -8.35
N GLY A 440 11.60 3.39 -7.53
CA GLY A 440 11.16 3.86 -6.23
C GLY A 440 11.64 5.29 -5.94
N PRO A 441 11.19 5.91 -4.84
CA PRO A 441 11.35 7.34 -4.58
C PRO A 441 12.74 7.72 -4.04
N THR A 442 13.79 7.06 -4.52
CA THR A 442 15.19 7.36 -4.19
C THR A 442 15.92 7.70 -5.47
N ASN A 443 16.61 8.84 -5.53
CA ASN A 443 17.26 9.34 -6.74
C ASN A 443 16.27 9.36 -7.93
N TYR A 444 15.11 9.98 -7.72
CA TYR A 444 13.94 9.83 -8.55
C TYR A 444 13.27 11.16 -8.84
N LEU A 445 12.83 11.31 -10.06
CA LEU A 445 11.92 12.37 -10.51
C LEU A 445 10.98 11.75 -11.53
N ASP A 446 9.68 12.02 -11.42
CA ASP A 446 8.75 11.69 -12.49
C ASP A 446 7.68 12.76 -12.69
N VAL A 447 7.06 12.70 -13.87
CA VAL A 447 5.80 13.38 -14.20
C VAL A 447 4.92 12.38 -14.94
N ALA A 448 3.69 12.22 -14.48
CA ALA A 448 2.77 11.20 -14.96
C ALA A 448 1.35 11.76 -15.16
N PRO A 449 0.94 12.13 -16.38
CA PRO A 449 -0.45 12.36 -16.70
C PRO A 449 -1.30 11.11 -16.42
N THR A 450 -2.49 11.30 -15.88
CA THR A 450 -3.41 10.25 -15.45
C THR A 450 -4.82 10.49 -15.98
N VAL A 451 -5.53 9.40 -16.26
CA VAL A 451 -6.96 9.41 -16.55
C VAL A 451 -7.61 8.25 -15.82
N SER A 452 -8.72 8.54 -15.12
CA SER A 452 -9.53 7.48 -14.52
C SER A 452 -11.00 7.66 -14.89
N PHE A 453 -11.70 6.54 -15.13
CA PHE A 453 -13.10 6.54 -15.55
C PHE A 453 -13.80 5.24 -15.18
N THR A 454 -15.13 5.26 -15.21
CA THR A 454 -16.00 4.13 -14.89
C THR A 454 -16.78 3.76 -16.15
N PRO A 455 -16.27 2.85 -17.01
CA PRO A 455 -16.92 2.51 -18.27
C PRO A 455 -18.24 1.75 -18.09
N LEU A 456 -18.33 0.96 -17.04
CA LEU A 456 -19.48 0.12 -16.70
C LEU A 456 -19.71 0.16 -15.19
N LYS A 457 -20.95 -0.14 -14.78
CA LYS A 457 -21.27 -0.28 -13.35
C LYS A 457 -20.34 -1.29 -12.69
N GLY A 458 -19.68 -0.87 -11.62
CA GLY A 458 -18.77 -1.73 -10.87
C GLY A 458 -17.37 -1.87 -11.47
N VAL A 459 -17.06 -1.26 -12.63
CA VAL A 459 -15.73 -1.31 -13.25
C VAL A 459 -15.08 0.06 -13.21
N ARG A 460 -13.92 0.17 -12.58
CA ARG A 460 -13.09 1.37 -12.60
C ARG A 460 -11.80 1.11 -13.36
N VAL A 461 -11.42 2.06 -14.20
CA VAL A 461 -10.18 2.01 -14.98
C VAL A 461 -9.34 3.24 -14.64
N LEU A 462 -8.05 3.00 -14.44
CA LEU A 462 -7.02 4.03 -14.32
C LEU A 462 -5.95 3.76 -15.37
N THR A 463 -5.54 4.79 -16.08
CA THR A 463 -4.38 4.77 -16.97
C THR A 463 -3.42 5.91 -16.64
N GLU A 464 -2.14 5.64 -16.76
CA GLU A 464 -1.06 6.58 -16.47
C GLU A 464 0.11 6.34 -17.41
N LEU A 465 0.81 7.41 -17.80
CA LEU A 465 2.08 7.35 -18.52
C LEU A 465 3.11 8.18 -17.76
N ALA A 466 4.02 7.54 -17.04
CA ALA A 466 5.06 8.21 -16.28
C ALA A 466 6.34 8.35 -17.12
N PHE A 467 6.89 9.55 -17.12
CA PHE A 467 8.24 9.86 -17.61
C PHE A 467 9.15 9.95 -16.39
N VAL A 468 10.21 9.14 -16.37
CA VAL A 468 11.03 8.94 -15.18
C VAL A 468 12.48 9.33 -15.44
N TRP A 469 13.02 10.14 -14.52
CA TRP A 469 14.42 10.56 -14.50
C TRP A 469 15.04 10.26 -13.13
N ARG A 470 16.35 10.26 -13.07
CA ARG A 470 17.11 10.30 -11.80
C ARG A 470 17.61 11.71 -11.52
N ASN A 471 17.69 12.06 -10.22
CA ASN A 471 18.12 13.38 -9.76
C ASN A 471 19.65 13.58 -9.87
N ASP A 472 20.43 12.55 -9.52
CA ASP A 472 21.90 12.55 -9.56
C ASP A 472 22.39 11.42 -10.48
N GLU A 473 23.11 11.76 -11.56
CA GLU A 473 23.63 10.79 -12.51
C GLU A 473 24.82 9.97 -11.99
N HIS A 474 25.48 10.42 -10.92
CA HIS A 474 26.56 9.70 -10.24
C HIS A 474 26.04 8.74 -9.16
N ASP A 475 24.73 8.65 -8.99
CA ASP A 475 24.08 7.68 -8.12
C ASP A 475 23.25 6.67 -8.92
N ALA A 476 22.95 5.54 -8.30
CA ALA A 476 22.21 4.47 -8.97
C ALA A 476 20.74 4.82 -9.20
N VAL A 477 20.11 4.10 -10.13
CA VAL A 477 18.67 3.92 -10.19
C VAL A 477 18.25 2.91 -9.12
N TYR A 478 17.17 3.18 -8.40
CA TYR A 478 16.69 2.34 -7.30
C TYR A 478 15.36 1.68 -7.64
N SER A 479 15.23 0.40 -7.30
CA SER A 479 13.96 -0.33 -7.41
C SER A 479 12.93 0.16 -6.40
N GLY A 480 11.67 -0.22 -6.59
CA GLY A 480 10.57 0.10 -5.67
C GLY A 480 10.72 -0.46 -4.26
N VAL A 481 11.70 -1.32 -3.98
CA VAL A 481 12.07 -1.80 -2.64
C VAL A 481 13.40 -1.17 -2.13
N GLY A 482 13.90 -0.14 -2.82
CA GLY A 482 15.10 0.60 -2.40
C GLY A 482 16.44 -0.05 -2.72
N ASN A 483 16.47 -1.12 -3.52
CA ASN A 483 17.71 -1.73 -3.96
C ASN A 483 18.27 -1.01 -5.18
N ALA A 484 19.56 -0.66 -5.13
CA ALA A 484 20.26 -0.07 -6.26
C ALA A 484 20.44 -1.09 -7.40
N TYR A 485 20.21 -0.67 -8.64
CA TYR A 485 20.62 -1.42 -9.82
C TYR A 485 22.12 -1.18 -10.05
N ALA A 486 22.93 -2.18 -9.71
CA ALA A 486 24.39 -2.08 -9.75
C ALA A 486 24.88 -1.73 -11.16
N GLY A 487 25.78 -0.75 -11.23
CA GLY A 487 26.37 -0.26 -12.48
C GLY A 487 25.67 0.96 -13.06
N THR A 488 24.43 1.26 -12.69
CA THR A 488 23.70 2.43 -13.23
C THR A 488 24.31 3.77 -12.77
N GLN A 489 24.99 3.81 -11.65
CA GLN A 489 25.74 4.99 -11.18
C GLN A 489 26.93 5.37 -12.08
N ASN A 490 27.35 4.46 -12.97
CA ASN A 490 28.46 4.68 -13.91
C ASN A 490 27.96 5.06 -15.33
N VAL A 491 26.64 5.22 -15.50
CA VAL A 491 26.03 5.59 -16.77
C VAL A 491 25.66 7.07 -16.71
N ALA A 492 26.17 7.87 -17.62
CA ALA A 492 25.86 9.30 -17.70
C ALA A 492 24.40 9.54 -18.13
N GLY A 493 23.86 10.68 -17.71
CA GLY A 493 22.53 11.16 -18.07
C GLY A 493 21.47 10.88 -17.02
N HIS A 494 20.37 11.60 -17.12
CA HIS A 494 19.28 11.58 -16.14
C HIS A 494 18.11 10.69 -16.56
N ASP A 495 17.92 10.40 -17.84
CA ASP A 495 16.79 9.62 -18.35
C ASP A 495 16.83 8.18 -17.84
N VAL A 496 15.70 7.70 -17.29
CA VAL A 496 15.58 6.34 -16.74
C VAL A 496 14.60 5.50 -17.55
N ALA A 497 13.33 5.94 -17.65
CA ALA A 497 12.30 5.13 -18.27
C ALA A 497 11.04 5.93 -18.64
N GLN A 498 10.22 5.31 -19.51
CA GLN A 498 8.81 5.64 -19.65
C GLN A 498 7.99 4.43 -19.21
N LEU A 499 7.04 4.65 -18.30
CA LEU A 499 6.24 3.60 -17.67
C LEU A 499 4.76 3.80 -17.99
N GLY A 500 4.21 2.96 -18.86
CA GLY A 500 2.76 2.88 -19.07
C GLY A 500 2.12 2.01 -18.01
N ARG A 501 0.99 2.47 -17.46
CA ARG A 501 0.20 1.76 -16.46
C ARG A 501 -1.26 1.71 -16.87
N LEU A 502 -1.86 0.52 -16.80
CA LEU A 502 -3.28 0.31 -16.91
C LEU A 502 -3.75 -0.53 -15.72
N ASN A 503 -4.74 -0.06 -15.00
CA ASN A 503 -5.40 -0.79 -13.94
C ASN A 503 -6.91 -0.80 -14.20
N ALA A 504 -7.52 -1.97 -14.15
CA ALA A 504 -8.97 -2.14 -14.21
C ALA A 504 -9.41 -2.98 -13.01
N VAL A 505 -10.33 -2.44 -12.23
CA VAL A 505 -10.92 -3.12 -11.07
C VAL A 505 -12.39 -3.32 -11.33
N TRP A 506 -12.86 -4.55 -11.15
CA TRP A 506 -14.26 -4.91 -11.21
C TRP A 506 -14.73 -5.42 -9.85
N SER A 507 -15.63 -4.67 -9.20
CA SER A 507 -16.35 -5.15 -8.01
C SER A 507 -17.66 -5.78 -8.44
N ALA A 508 -17.68 -7.10 -8.50
CA ALA A 508 -18.83 -7.89 -8.91
C ALA A 508 -19.94 -7.86 -7.84
N THR A 509 -19.53 -7.94 -6.56
CA THR A 509 -20.39 -7.81 -5.38
C THR A 509 -19.67 -7.04 -4.29
N PRO A 510 -20.30 -6.66 -3.16
CA PRO A 510 -19.60 -6.08 -2.02
C PRO A 510 -18.45 -6.94 -1.47
N ASN A 511 -18.51 -8.27 -1.69
CA ASN A 511 -17.57 -9.25 -1.17
C ASN A 511 -16.63 -9.84 -2.24
N LEU A 512 -16.74 -9.41 -3.51
CA LEU A 512 -15.97 -9.95 -4.63
C LEU A 512 -15.51 -8.85 -5.58
N SER A 513 -14.22 -8.69 -5.70
CA SER A 513 -13.56 -7.79 -6.65
C SER A 513 -12.41 -8.47 -7.38
#